data_9223475b22767b06faaf2730d7e44729
#
_entry.id   9223475b22767b06faaf2730d7e44729
#
_cell.length_a   1.000
_cell.length_b   1.000
_cell.length_c   1.000
_cell.angle_alpha   90.00
_cell.angle_beta   90.00
_cell.angle_gamma   90.00
#
_symmetry.space_group_name_H-M   'P 1'
#
loop_
_entity.id
_entity.type
_entity.pdbx_description
1 polymer ?
#
loop_
_entity_poly.entity_id
_entity_poly.type
_entity_poly.pdbx_seq_one_letter_code
_entity_poly.pdbx_strand_id
1 'polypeptide(L)'
;MKQIEKLSGNENYTAVNLGNLDELMDYSLIHPVRNTLIEGKVFLKDATDATGTEISFNMLLPHSEQPYFHIHRKNEETYFILKGSGFYQVDDDCFKINEGSIIRVAPQGKRGICNSSDETMIYMVVQSKENSLEEHTTADGERIPVVPKWR
;
A
#
# COMPACT_ATOMS: atom_id res chain seq x y z
N MET A 1 -6.19 -19.76 -1.32
CA MET A 1 -5.76 -18.43 -0.84
C MET A 1 -4.26 -18.35 -1.01
N LYS A 2 -3.79 -17.39 -1.80
CA LYS A 2 -2.35 -17.16 -2.03
C LYS A 2 -1.71 -16.65 -0.74
N GLN A 3 -0.47 -17.06 -0.49
CA GLN A 3 0.28 -16.62 0.67
C GLN A 3 1.54 -15.88 0.23
N ILE A 4 1.97 -14.94 1.06
CA ILE A 4 3.23 -14.22 0.84
C ILE A 4 4.39 -15.22 1.01
N GLU A 5 5.23 -15.31 -0.02
CA GLU A 5 6.42 -16.15 0.02
C GLU A 5 7.55 -15.44 0.76
N LYS A 6 8.13 -16.08 1.77
CA LYS A 6 9.36 -15.60 2.40
C LYS A 6 10.56 -16.08 1.58
N LEU A 7 11.31 -15.13 1.01
CA LEU A 7 12.51 -15.44 0.22
C LEU A 7 13.74 -15.63 1.11
N SER A 8 13.91 -14.75 2.09
CA SER A 8 15.08 -14.74 2.98
C SER A 8 14.85 -13.79 4.15
N GLY A 9 15.68 -13.88 5.18
CA GLY A 9 15.65 -12.94 6.31
C GLY A 9 16.62 -13.32 7.42
N ASN A 10 17.01 -12.32 8.19
CA ASN A 10 17.76 -12.47 9.44
C ASN A 10 17.37 -11.30 10.38
N GLU A 11 18.16 -11.04 11.39
CA GLU A 11 17.90 -9.96 12.36
C GLU A 11 17.86 -8.55 11.75
N ASN A 12 18.47 -8.34 10.56
CA ASN A 12 18.61 -7.05 9.92
C ASN A 12 17.65 -6.83 8.74
N TYR A 13 17.03 -7.89 8.22
CA TYR A 13 16.11 -7.76 7.07
C TYR A 13 15.13 -8.92 6.96
N THR A 14 14.02 -8.65 6.30
CA THR A 14 13.08 -9.65 5.80
C THR A 14 12.79 -9.39 4.33
N ALA A 15 12.94 -10.42 3.50
CA ALA A 15 12.62 -10.37 2.08
C ALA A 15 11.44 -11.30 1.77
N VAL A 16 10.42 -10.75 1.11
CA VAL A 16 9.20 -11.46 0.73
C VAL A 16 8.87 -11.23 -0.73
N ASN A 17 8.04 -12.10 -1.30
CA ASN A 17 7.56 -12.00 -2.67
C ASN A 17 6.04 -12.19 -2.72
N LEU A 18 5.33 -11.27 -3.35
CA LEU A 18 3.90 -11.37 -3.63
C LEU A 18 3.59 -12.12 -4.93
N GLY A 19 4.60 -12.37 -5.75
CA GLY A 19 4.43 -12.87 -7.11
C GLY A 19 3.96 -11.77 -8.06
N ASN A 20 3.23 -12.17 -9.10
CA ASN A 20 2.69 -11.22 -10.07
C ASN A 20 1.59 -10.37 -9.44
N LEU A 21 1.70 -9.04 -9.56
CA LEU A 21 0.70 -8.11 -9.02
C LEU A 21 -0.65 -8.21 -9.74
N ASP A 22 -0.70 -8.71 -10.97
CA ASP A 22 -1.97 -8.97 -11.67
C ASP A 22 -2.76 -10.13 -11.03
N GLU A 23 -2.15 -10.89 -10.12
CA GLU A 23 -2.77 -11.98 -9.35
C GLU A 23 -3.17 -11.57 -7.92
N LEU A 24 -3.26 -10.28 -7.62
CA LEU A 24 -3.63 -9.81 -6.27
C LEU A 24 -5.02 -10.28 -5.84
N MET A 25 -5.94 -10.57 -6.76
CA MET A 25 -7.26 -11.13 -6.43
C MET A 25 -7.18 -12.51 -5.75
N ASP A 26 -6.07 -13.23 -5.89
CA ASP A 26 -5.82 -14.51 -5.20
C ASP A 26 -5.53 -14.33 -3.70
N TYR A 27 -5.22 -13.09 -3.29
CA TYR A 27 -5.11 -12.74 -1.89
C TYR A 27 -6.46 -12.33 -1.33
N SER A 28 -6.77 -12.79 -0.14
CA SER A 28 -7.94 -12.38 0.61
C SER A 28 -7.67 -12.34 2.10
N LEU A 29 -8.43 -11.53 2.79
CA LEU A 29 -8.40 -11.43 4.25
C LEU A 29 -9.82 -11.28 4.80
N ILE A 30 -10.00 -11.66 6.05
CA ILE A 30 -11.25 -11.39 6.77
C ILE A 30 -11.09 -10.07 7.52
N HIS A 31 -12.00 -9.13 7.28
CA HIS A 31 -12.00 -7.85 7.98
C HIS A 31 -12.20 -8.09 9.49
N PRO A 32 -11.28 -7.63 10.37
CA PRO A 32 -11.25 -8.03 11.77
C PRO A 32 -12.47 -7.58 12.58
N VAL A 33 -13.16 -6.52 12.15
CA VAL A 33 -14.32 -5.96 12.85
C VAL A 33 -15.65 -6.37 12.18
N ARG A 34 -15.69 -6.35 10.84
CA ARG A 34 -16.92 -6.61 10.07
C ARG A 34 -17.13 -8.07 9.74
N ASN A 35 -16.12 -8.90 9.90
CA ASN A 35 -16.11 -10.32 9.54
C ASN A 35 -16.52 -10.58 8.08
N THR A 36 -16.15 -9.67 7.18
CA THR A 36 -16.40 -9.76 5.73
C THR A 36 -15.13 -10.13 4.99
N LEU A 37 -15.25 -10.94 3.94
CA LEU A 37 -14.15 -11.24 3.05
C LEU A 37 -13.77 -10.01 2.23
N ILE A 38 -12.48 -9.71 2.18
CA ILE A 38 -11.89 -8.69 1.32
C ILE A 38 -10.92 -9.41 0.39
N GLU A 39 -11.17 -9.33 -0.91
CA GLU A 39 -10.31 -9.89 -1.95
C GLU A 39 -9.46 -8.78 -2.60
N GLY A 40 -8.36 -9.14 -3.23
CA GLY A 40 -7.49 -8.20 -3.93
C GLY A 40 -6.70 -7.28 -3.00
N LYS A 41 -6.53 -7.67 -1.74
CA LYS A 41 -5.78 -6.88 -0.75
C LYS A 41 -4.84 -7.74 0.07
N VAL A 42 -3.61 -7.25 0.26
CA VAL A 42 -2.61 -7.88 1.11
C VAL A 42 -1.86 -6.83 1.93
N PHE A 43 -1.67 -7.11 3.21
CA PHE A 43 -0.89 -6.28 4.14
C PHE A 43 0.48 -6.90 4.37
N LEU A 44 1.52 -6.07 4.51
CA LEU A 44 2.90 -6.51 4.57
C LEU A 44 3.58 -6.39 5.93
N LYS A 45 3.04 -5.60 6.87
CA LYS A 45 3.71 -5.34 8.14
C LYS A 45 4.15 -6.62 8.85
N ASP A 46 3.22 -7.56 9.03
CA ASP A 46 3.53 -8.81 9.74
C ASP A 46 4.42 -9.74 8.92
N ALA A 47 4.29 -9.75 7.60
CA ALA A 47 5.14 -10.57 6.72
C ALA A 47 6.58 -10.05 6.63
N THR A 48 6.79 -8.76 6.86
CA THR A 48 8.11 -8.12 6.76
C THR A 48 8.72 -7.75 8.10
N ASP A 49 8.00 -7.94 9.20
CA ASP A 49 8.38 -7.50 10.55
C ASP A 49 8.60 -5.97 10.63
N ALA A 50 7.91 -5.19 9.76
CA ALA A 50 8.04 -3.75 9.72
C ALA A 50 7.48 -3.11 11.00
N THR A 51 8.18 -2.10 11.52
CA THR A 51 7.82 -1.45 12.78
C THR A 51 7.30 -0.03 12.62
N GLY A 52 7.65 0.65 11.53
CA GLY A 52 7.34 2.06 11.31
C GLY A 52 6.19 2.31 10.31
N THR A 53 5.88 1.35 9.48
CA THR A 53 4.85 1.47 8.44
C THR A 53 4.03 0.20 8.29
N GLU A 54 2.77 0.35 7.85
CA GLU A 54 2.00 -0.71 7.21
C GLU A 54 1.92 -0.42 5.72
N ILE A 55 2.36 -1.35 4.90
CA ILE A 55 2.23 -1.27 3.45
C ILE A 55 1.21 -2.29 3.00
N SER A 56 0.30 -1.88 2.13
CA SER A 56 -0.63 -2.80 1.48
C SER A 56 -0.60 -2.65 -0.04
N PHE A 57 -0.78 -3.77 -0.73
CA PHE A 57 -1.10 -3.81 -2.15
C PHE A 57 -2.57 -4.11 -2.33
N ASN A 58 -3.18 -3.44 -3.27
CA ASN A 58 -4.61 -3.44 -3.47
C ASN A 58 -4.95 -3.48 -4.96
N MET A 59 -6.05 -4.16 -5.30
CA MET A 59 -6.57 -4.24 -6.64
C MET A 59 -8.04 -3.83 -6.66
N LEU A 60 -8.43 -3.02 -7.64
CA LEU A 60 -9.82 -2.76 -8.00
C LEU A 60 -10.07 -3.28 -9.41
N LEU A 61 -11.10 -4.09 -9.55
CA LEU A 61 -11.56 -4.55 -10.85
C LEU A 61 -12.11 -3.39 -11.69
N PRO A 62 -12.23 -3.53 -13.01
CA PRO A 62 -12.89 -2.53 -13.85
C PRO A 62 -14.23 -2.10 -13.28
N HIS A 63 -14.53 -0.80 -13.35
CA HIS A 63 -15.81 -0.20 -12.92
C HIS A 63 -16.18 -0.52 -11.46
N SER A 64 -15.19 -0.62 -10.56
CA SER A 64 -15.41 -0.89 -9.15
C SER A 64 -14.81 0.22 -8.28
N GLU A 65 -15.27 0.30 -7.05
CA GLU A 65 -14.81 1.30 -6.09
C GLU A 65 -14.61 0.68 -4.70
N GLN A 66 -13.85 1.35 -3.87
CA GLN A 66 -13.80 1.04 -2.45
C GLN A 66 -15.18 1.35 -1.85
N PRO A 67 -15.85 0.40 -1.19
CA PRO A 67 -17.28 0.54 -0.83
C PRO A 67 -17.54 1.47 0.37
N TYR A 68 -16.54 2.21 0.83
CA TYR A 68 -16.66 3.13 1.95
C TYR A 68 -15.60 4.24 1.89
N PHE A 69 -15.95 5.40 2.39
CA PHE A 69 -15.01 6.45 2.77
C PHE A 69 -14.56 6.23 4.21
N HIS A 70 -13.30 6.57 4.51
CA HIS A 70 -12.78 6.44 5.87
C HIS A 70 -11.80 7.57 6.21
N ILE A 71 -11.51 7.68 7.50
CA ILE A 71 -10.47 8.51 8.08
C ILE A 71 -9.57 7.65 8.96
N HIS A 72 -8.41 8.15 9.32
CA HIS A 72 -7.59 7.60 10.39
C HIS A 72 -7.54 8.55 11.58
N ARG A 73 -7.27 8.03 12.76
CA ARG A 73 -7.15 8.86 13.98
C ARG A 73 -5.76 9.47 14.13
N LYS A 74 -4.71 8.75 13.68
CA LYS A 74 -3.30 9.10 13.93
C LYS A 74 -2.42 8.97 12.70
N ASN A 75 -2.80 8.16 11.73
CA ASN A 75 -1.94 7.79 10.62
C ASN A 75 -2.31 8.57 9.36
N GLU A 76 -1.31 9.02 8.66
CA GLU A 76 -1.42 9.43 7.26
C GLU A 76 -1.27 8.22 6.34
N GLU A 77 -1.79 8.31 5.14
CA GLU A 77 -1.63 7.33 4.08
C GLU A 77 -1.10 7.98 2.82
N THR A 78 -0.16 7.32 2.16
CA THR A 78 0.28 7.71 0.82
C THR A 78 -0.06 6.59 -0.15
N TYR A 79 -0.87 6.93 -1.14
CA TYR A 79 -1.32 6.05 -2.22
C TYR A 79 -0.42 6.21 -3.44
N PHE A 80 -0.01 5.12 -4.03
CA PHE A 80 0.77 5.06 -5.26
C PHE A 80 -0.01 4.25 -6.29
N ILE A 81 -0.43 4.88 -7.39
CA ILE A 81 -1.12 4.18 -8.47
C ILE A 81 -0.08 3.52 -9.35
N LEU A 82 -0.05 2.18 -9.33
CA LEU A 82 0.95 1.37 -10.02
C LEU A 82 0.48 0.92 -11.41
N LYS A 83 -0.85 0.86 -11.62
CA LYS A 83 -1.48 0.45 -12.89
C LYS A 83 -2.92 0.98 -12.92
N GLY A 84 -3.41 1.29 -14.11
CA GLY A 84 -4.80 1.68 -14.34
C GLY A 84 -5.08 3.16 -14.07
N SER A 85 -6.36 3.52 -14.08
CA SER A 85 -6.82 4.90 -13.95
C SER A 85 -8.22 4.97 -13.32
N GLY A 86 -8.55 6.12 -12.75
CA GLY A 86 -9.86 6.32 -12.14
C GLY A 86 -9.99 7.66 -11.46
N PHE A 87 -10.67 7.70 -10.33
CA PHE A 87 -10.86 8.89 -9.51
C PHE A 87 -10.47 8.65 -8.07
N TYR A 88 -9.98 9.68 -7.46
CA TYR A 88 -9.71 9.75 -6.02
C TYR A 88 -10.46 10.94 -5.43
N GLN A 89 -11.05 10.75 -4.27
CA GLN A 89 -11.73 11.82 -3.56
C GLN A 89 -11.17 11.97 -2.15
N VAL A 90 -10.91 13.21 -1.75
CA VAL A 90 -10.62 13.60 -0.37
C VAL A 90 -11.57 14.74 -0.02
N ASP A 91 -12.36 14.55 1.01
CA ASP A 91 -13.42 15.47 1.44
C ASP A 91 -14.34 15.83 0.25
N ASP A 92 -14.40 17.09 -0.17
CA ASP A 92 -15.21 17.56 -1.30
C ASP A 92 -14.43 17.61 -2.64
N ASP A 93 -13.12 17.36 -2.62
CA ASP A 93 -12.28 17.41 -3.81
C ASP A 93 -12.21 16.02 -4.47
N CYS A 94 -12.68 15.95 -5.73
CA CYS A 94 -12.59 14.74 -6.56
C CYS A 94 -11.74 15.04 -7.79
N PHE A 95 -10.75 14.18 -8.08
CA PHE A 95 -9.82 14.36 -9.18
C PHE A 95 -9.46 13.04 -9.86
N LYS A 96 -9.02 13.13 -11.10
CA LYS A 96 -8.55 11.99 -11.90
C LYS A 96 -7.18 11.52 -11.41
N ILE A 97 -7.02 10.20 -11.40
CA ILE A 97 -5.75 9.52 -11.12
C ILE A 97 -5.43 8.52 -12.24
N ASN A 98 -4.16 8.26 -12.43
CA ASN A 98 -3.64 7.27 -13.37
C ASN A 98 -2.30 6.72 -12.84
N GLU A 99 -1.75 5.75 -13.54
CA GLU A 99 -0.42 5.23 -13.25
C GLU A 99 0.59 6.36 -13.02
N GLY A 100 1.36 6.28 -11.93
CA GLY A 100 2.29 7.30 -11.48
C GLY A 100 1.68 8.39 -10.58
N SER A 101 0.35 8.44 -10.40
CA SER A 101 -0.26 9.36 -9.43
C SER A 101 0.13 8.98 -8.00
N ILE A 102 0.48 9.97 -7.19
CA ILE A 102 0.83 9.81 -5.78
C ILE A 102 -0.03 10.76 -4.97
N ILE A 103 -0.74 10.24 -3.97
CA ILE A 103 -1.67 11.00 -3.13
C ILE A 103 -1.33 10.76 -1.66
N ARG A 104 -0.88 11.78 -0.96
CA ARG A 104 -0.76 11.75 0.50
C ARG A 104 -2.02 12.32 1.12
N VAL A 105 -2.62 11.60 2.06
CA VAL A 105 -3.81 12.03 2.79
C VAL A 105 -3.51 12.11 4.27
N ALA A 106 -3.80 13.27 4.86
CA ALA A 106 -3.71 13.46 6.31
C ALA A 106 -4.72 12.58 7.07
N PRO A 107 -4.54 12.31 8.36
CA PRO A 107 -5.42 11.41 9.11
C PRO A 107 -6.91 11.73 8.95
N GLN A 108 -7.31 12.98 9.07
CA GLN A 108 -8.72 13.40 9.07
C GLN A 108 -9.34 13.56 7.67
N GLY A 109 -8.56 13.49 6.59
CA GLY A 109 -9.10 13.54 5.23
C GLY A 109 -10.03 12.34 4.97
N LYS A 110 -11.28 12.59 4.64
CA LYS A 110 -12.25 11.55 4.25
C LYS A 110 -11.93 11.09 2.85
N ARG A 111 -11.45 9.86 2.69
CA ARG A 111 -10.91 9.39 1.39
C ARG A 111 -11.64 8.19 0.85
N GLY A 112 -11.68 8.15 -0.49
CA GLY A 112 -12.16 7.02 -1.28
C GLY A 112 -11.51 6.99 -2.66
N ILE A 113 -11.50 5.80 -3.28
CA ILE A 113 -10.88 5.54 -4.58
C ILE A 113 -11.84 4.73 -5.45
N CYS A 114 -11.88 5.05 -6.74
CA CYS A 114 -12.73 4.42 -7.73
C CYS A 114 -11.90 4.10 -8.99
N ASN A 115 -12.06 2.88 -9.51
CA ASN A 115 -11.60 2.50 -10.83
C ASN A 115 -12.75 2.68 -11.83
N SER A 116 -12.71 3.73 -12.63
CA SER A 116 -13.72 4.03 -13.65
C SER A 116 -13.33 3.56 -15.06
N SER A 117 -12.23 2.81 -15.18
CA SER A 117 -11.70 2.33 -16.46
C SER A 117 -12.11 0.88 -16.75
N ASP A 118 -11.86 0.45 -17.99
CA ASP A 118 -12.05 -0.93 -18.45
C ASP A 118 -10.89 -1.86 -18.06
N GLU A 119 -9.85 -1.32 -17.41
CA GLU A 119 -8.67 -2.07 -16.97
C GLU A 119 -8.66 -2.22 -15.46
N THR A 120 -7.96 -3.22 -14.96
CA THR A 120 -7.70 -3.39 -13.53
C THR A 120 -6.81 -2.28 -13.01
N MET A 121 -7.14 -1.72 -11.85
CA MET A 121 -6.30 -0.77 -11.12
C MET A 121 -5.53 -1.49 -10.03
N ILE A 122 -4.22 -1.24 -9.95
CA ILE A 122 -3.35 -1.70 -8.86
C ILE A 122 -2.74 -0.49 -8.18
N TYR A 123 -2.83 -0.46 -6.86
CA TYR A 123 -2.24 0.61 -6.07
C TYR A 123 -1.63 0.08 -4.77
N MET A 124 -0.58 0.75 -4.33
CA MET A 124 0.09 0.52 -3.07
C MET A 124 -0.26 1.65 -2.10
N VAL A 125 -0.45 1.31 -0.83
CA VAL A 125 -0.67 2.28 0.24
C VAL A 125 0.40 2.11 1.29
N VAL A 126 1.05 3.21 1.65
CA VAL A 126 1.97 3.30 2.79
C VAL A 126 1.26 4.06 3.90
N GLN A 127 1.04 3.41 5.02
CA GLN A 127 0.42 3.99 6.21
C GLN A 127 1.48 4.14 7.31
N SER A 128 1.62 5.34 7.86
CA SER A 128 2.54 5.65 8.95
C SER A 128 1.94 6.70 9.89
N LYS A 129 2.42 6.75 11.12
CA LYS A 129 1.98 7.78 12.05
C LYS A 129 2.39 9.17 11.53
N GLU A 130 1.44 10.11 11.49
CA GLU A 130 1.69 11.48 11.08
C GLU A 130 2.79 12.12 11.95
N ASN A 131 3.68 12.89 11.31
CA ASN A 131 4.82 13.56 11.96
C ASN A 131 5.79 12.62 12.69
N SER A 132 5.89 11.35 12.29
CA SER A 132 6.82 10.40 12.92
C SER A 132 8.20 10.35 12.27
N LEU A 133 8.37 10.92 11.08
CA LEU A 133 9.64 10.97 10.39
C LEU A 133 10.48 12.15 10.92
N GLU A 134 11.51 11.86 11.70
CA GLU A 134 12.38 12.87 12.32
C GLU A 134 13.50 13.28 11.37
N GLU A 135 14.17 12.30 10.72
CA GLU A 135 15.24 12.51 9.75
C GLU A 135 14.83 12.04 8.36
N HIS A 136 14.72 12.96 7.42
CA HIS A 136 14.30 12.70 6.03
C HIS A 136 15.40 12.98 4.99
N THR A 137 16.59 13.30 5.47
CA THR A 137 17.77 13.56 4.64
C THR A 137 18.78 12.41 4.71
N THR A 138 19.93 12.60 4.11
CA THR A 138 21.06 11.65 4.22
C THR A 138 21.76 11.69 5.57
N ALA A 139 21.33 12.55 6.52
CA ALA A 139 21.96 12.68 7.83
C ALA A 139 21.83 11.44 8.71
N ASP A 140 20.76 10.64 8.52
CA ASP A 140 20.59 9.33 9.17
C ASP A 140 21.40 8.21 8.49
N GLY A 141 21.89 8.44 7.28
CA GLY A 141 22.58 7.42 6.48
C GLY A 141 24.10 7.45 6.66
N GLU A 142 24.73 6.28 6.74
CA GLU A 142 26.19 6.11 6.75
C GLU A 142 26.62 5.23 5.57
N ARG A 143 27.71 5.63 4.89
CA ARG A 143 28.31 4.84 3.81
C ARG A 143 29.27 3.83 4.37
N ILE A 144 29.00 2.54 4.14
CA ILE A 144 29.85 1.45 4.58
C ILE A 144 30.53 0.81 3.36
N PRO A 145 31.86 0.63 3.32
CA PRO A 145 32.56 -0.03 2.23
C PRO A 145 32.31 -1.54 2.28
N VAL A 146 31.56 -2.04 1.30
CA VAL A 146 31.25 -3.47 1.16
C VAL A 146 31.48 -3.91 -0.29
N VAL A 147 32.06 -5.09 -0.46
CA VAL A 147 32.17 -5.73 -1.79
C VAL A 147 30.83 -6.44 -2.12
N PRO A 148 30.16 -6.06 -3.21
CA PRO A 148 28.89 -6.70 -3.61
C PRO A 148 29.11 -8.17 -3.96
N LYS A 149 28.19 -9.05 -3.51
CA LYS A 149 28.24 -10.52 -3.79
C LYS A 149 27.51 -10.92 -5.06
N TRP A 150 26.86 -10.00 -5.77
CA TRP A 150 26.16 -10.24 -7.04
C TRP A 150 27.02 -9.98 -8.29
N ARG A 151 28.33 -9.77 -8.13
CA ARG A 151 29.32 -9.60 -9.20
C ARG A 151 30.28 -10.77 -9.23
#